data_425cf8bd95937ae5bfae56cabe752853
#
_entry.id   425cf8bd95937ae5bfae56cabe752853
#
_cell.length_a   1.000
_cell.length_b   1.000
_cell.length_c   1.000
_cell.angle_alpha   90.00
_cell.angle_beta   90.00
_cell.angle_gamma   90.00
#
_symmetry.space_group_name_H-M   'P 1'
#
loop_
_entity.id
_entity.type
_entity.pdbx_description
1 polymer ?
#
loop_
_entity_poly.entity_id
_entity_poly.type
_entity_poly.pdbx_seq_one_letter_code
_entity_poly.pdbx_strand_id
1 'polypeptide(L)'
;MGKAKASRSKSQRSLVTPVVAELVAIGAAIGANCEPCFKYHYNEARKLGVSHDDMAKAVELADRVKRAPAQNMLALADKILGTDLSNRPSVDPNPGSCCSTERETLKPAGRKCCD
;
A
#
# COMPACT_ATOMS: atom_id res chain seq x y z
N MET A 1 27.58 -43.23 -32.88
CA MET A 1 26.91 -41.93 -33.15
C MET A 1 25.61 -41.92 -32.37
N GLY A 2 25.64 -41.43 -31.12
CA GLY A 2 24.49 -41.36 -30.24
C GLY A 2 23.76 -40.00 -30.43
N LYS A 3 22.53 -40.04 -30.94
CA LYS A 3 21.65 -38.88 -30.93
C LYS A 3 21.19 -38.67 -29.48
N ALA A 4 21.69 -37.64 -28.83
CA ALA A 4 21.20 -37.20 -27.56
C ALA A 4 19.72 -36.76 -27.74
N LYS A 5 18.78 -37.55 -27.24
CA LYS A 5 17.39 -37.13 -27.10
C LYS A 5 17.37 -35.99 -26.06
N ALA A 6 17.16 -34.77 -26.53
CA ALA A 6 16.82 -33.66 -25.66
C ALA A 6 15.59 -34.04 -24.87
N SER A 7 15.75 -34.28 -23.59
CA SER A 7 14.69 -34.48 -22.63
C SER A 7 13.87 -33.19 -22.59
N ARG A 8 12.69 -33.25 -23.21
CA ARG A 8 11.70 -32.16 -23.17
C ARG A 8 11.23 -32.08 -21.73
N SER A 9 11.83 -31.19 -20.97
CA SER A 9 11.37 -30.92 -19.61
C SER A 9 9.88 -30.54 -19.71
N LYS A 10 9.05 -31.24 -18.93
CA LYS A 10 7.65 -30.90 -18.75
C LYS A 10 7.59 -29.40 -18.50
N SER A 11 6.93 -28.66 -19.42
CA SER A 11 6.64 -27.25 -19.28
C SER A 11 5.99 -27.06 -17.90
N GLN A 12 6.76 -26.61 -16.94
CA GLN A 12 6.22 -26.19 -15.66
C GLN A 12 5.29 -25.03 -15.99
N ARG A 13 4.01 -25.24 -15.77
CA ARG A 13 3.03 -24.16 -15.91
C ARG A 13 3.48 -23.03 -14.99
N SER A 14 3.81 -21.89 -15.57
CA SER A 14 4.17 -20.73 -14.79
C SER A 14 3.02 -20.39 -13.83
N LEU A 15 3.34 -20.23 -12.55
CA LEU A 15 2.39 -19.75 -11.55
C LEU A 15 2.05 -18.29 -11.76
N VAL A 16 2.92 -17.55 -12.46
CA VAL A 16 2.71 -16.15 -12.80
C VAL A 16 1.85 -16.08 -14.07
N THR A 17 0.55 -16.15 -13.86
CA THR A 17 -0.44 -15.88 -14.90
C THR A 17 -0.54 -14.38 -15.19
N PRO A 18 -1.14 -13.95 -16.31
CA PRO A 18 -1.38 -12.53 -16.57
C PRO A 18 -2.10 -11.80 -15.42
N VAL A 19 -3.08 -12.44 -14.79
CA VAL A 19 -3.80 -11.91 -13.63
C VAL A 19 -2.87 -11.70 -12.44
N VAL A 20 -2.04 -12.70 -12.13
CA VAL A 20 -1.05 -12.61 -11.04
C VAL A 20 -0.02 -11.52 -11.34
N ALA A 21 0.43 -11.41 -12.59
CA ALA A 21 1.39 -10.39 -13.00
C ALA A 21 0.85 -8.97 -12.75
N GLU A 22 -0.42 -8.71 -13.07
CA GLU A 22 -1.04 -7.40 -12.82
C GLU A 22 -1.22 -7.10 -11.33
N LEU A 23 -1.59 -8.10 -10.52
CA LEU A 23 -1.69 -7.92 -9.06
C LEU A 23 -0.31 -7.61 -8.44
N VAL A 24 0.74 -8.29 -8.90
CA VAL A 24 2.12 -8.00 -8.48
C VAL A 24 2.54 -6.59 -8.89
N ALA A 25 2.22 -6.18 -10.12
CA ALA A 25 2.54 -4.84 -10.62
C ALA A 25 1.79 -3.73 -9.86
N ILE A 26 0.52 -3.95 -9.49
CA ILE A 26 -0.24 -3.05 -8.61
C ILE A 26 0.47 -2.91 -7.27
N GLY A 27 0.84 -4.02 -6.64
CA GLY A 27 1.58 -4.00 -5.38
C GLY A 27 2.94 -3.27 -5.49
N ALA A 28 3.69 -3.53 -6.57
CA ALA A 28 4.95 -2.86 -6.85
C ALA A 28 4.78 -1.34 -7.05
N ALA A 29 3.70 -0.91 -7.72
CA ALA A 29 3.39 0.50 -7.91
C ALA A 29 3.15 1.23 -6.57
N ILE A 30 2.45 0.58 -5.63
CA ILE A 30 2.26 1.09 -4.26
C ILE A 30 3.61 1.19 -3.53
N GLY A 31 4.43 0.14 -3.59
CA GLY A 31 5.76 0.12 -2.98
C GLY A 31 6.67 1.23 -3.50
N ALA A 32 6.64 1.48 -4.80
CA ALA A 32 7.44 2.47 -5.51
C ALA A 32 6.88 3.90 -5.49
N ASN A 33 5.67 4.13 -4.94
CA ASN A 33 4.95 5.42 -5.03
C ASN A 33 4.75 5.89 -6.49
N CYS A 34 4.51 4.96 -7.41
CA CYS A 34 4.38 5.25 -8.83
C CYS A 34 2.88 5.39 -9.21
N GLU A 35 2.35 6.60 -9.18
CA GLU A 35 0.95 6.86 -9.54
C GLU A 35 0.61 6.45 -10.97
N PRO A 36 1.39 6.83 -12.02
CA PRO A 36 1.08 6.41 -13.38
C PRO A 36 1.17 4.89 -13.57
N CYS A 37 2.09 4.22 -12.87
CA CYS A 37 2.20 2.76 -12.90
C CYS A 37 0.92 2.12 -12.32
N PHE A 38 0.44 2.62 -11.19
CA PHE A 38 -0.78 2.11 -10.57
C PHE A 38 -1.99 2.26 -11.49
N LYS A 39 -2.18 3.43 -12.10
CA LYS A 39 -3.28 3.68 -13.03
C LYS A 39 -3.24 2.75 -14.24
N TYR A 40 -2.05 2.53 -14.79
CA TYR A 40 -1.86 1.63 -15.93
C TYR A 40 -2.23 0.19 -15.57
N HIS A 41 -1.63 -0.37 -14.53
CA HIS A 41 -1.86 -1.76 -14.12
C HIS A 41 -3.26 -2.01 -13.57
N TYR A 42 -3.87 -1.03 -12.93
CA TYR A 42 -5.29 -1.08 -12.56
C TYR A 42 -6.19 -1.29 -13.79
N ASN A 43 -5.95 -0.54 -14.86
CA ASN A 43 -6.72 -0.68 -16.10
C ASN A 43 -6.48 -2.03 -16.77
N GLU A 44 -5.24 -2.51 -16.83
CA GLU A 44 -4.92 -3.84 -17.38
C GLU A 44 -5.54 -4.97 -16.56
N ALA A 45 -5.47 -4.90 -15.24
CA ALA A 45 -6.13 -5.86 -14.35
C ALA A 45 -7.65 -5.90 -14.57
N ARG A 46 -8.29 -4.76 -14.75
CA ARG A 46 -9.72 -4.70 -15.07
C ARG A 46 -10.06 -5.38 -16.40
N LYS A 47 -9.26 -5.20 -17.43
CA LYS A 47 -9.44 -5.87 -18.73
C LYS A 47 -9.34 -7.40 -18.61
N LEU A 48 -8.52 -7.88 -17.69
CA LEU A 48 -8.37 -9.31 -17.38
C LEU A 48 -9.47 -9.85 -16.46
N GLY A 49 -10.41 -9.01 -16.01
CA GLY A 49 -11.51 -9.41 -15.13
C GLY A 49 -11.11 -9.59 -13.66
N VAL A 50 -10.01 -9.00 -13.23
CA VAL A 50 -9.61 -9.02 -11.81
C VAL A 50 -10.61 -8.25 -10.98
N SER A 51 -11.02 -8.82 -9.84
CA SER A 51 -11.98 -8.18 -8.94
C SER A 51 -11.37 -6.98 -8.23
N HIS A 52 -12.20 -6.01 -7.85
CA HIS A 52 -11.77 -4.90 -7.02
C HIS A 52 -11.23 -5.35 -5.66
N ASP A 53 -11.83 -6.40 -5.10
CA ASP A 53 -11.41 -6.95 -3.80
C ASP A 53 -9.99 -7.55 -3.87
N ASP A 54 -9.66 -8.24 -4.96
CA ASP A 54 -8.32 -8.80 -5.15
C ASP A 54 -7.27 -7.70 -5.36
N MET A 55 -7.62 -6.65 -6.12
CA MET A 55 -6.76 -5.48 -6.28
C MET A 55 -6.57 -4.74 -4.94
N ALA A 56 -7.63 -4.57 -4.16
CA ALA A 56 -7.56 -3.95 -2.84
C ALA A 56 -6.67 -4.75 -1.87
N LYS A 57 -6.76 -6.07 -1.88
CA LYS A 57 -5.85 -6.94 -1.10
C LYS A 57 -4.39 -6.80 -1.51
N ALA A 58 -4.11 -6.70 -2.82
CA ALA A 58 -2.76 -6.49 -3.31
C ALA A 58 -2.19 -5.14 -2.82
N VAL A 59 -3.00 -4.09 -2.84
CA VAL A 59 -2.65 -2.77 -2.30
C VAL A 59 -2.40 -2.82 -0.79
N GLU A 60 -3.29 -3.46 -0.02
CA GLU A 60 -3.16 -3.60 1.43
C GLU A 60 -1.87 -4.34 1.82
N LEU A 61 -1.56 -5.45 1.14
CA LEU A 61 -0.33 -6.20 1.38
C LEU A 61 0.92 -5.38 1.06
N ALA A 62 0.91 -4.66 -0.05
CA ALA A 62 2.02 -3.80 -0.45
C ALA A 62 2.23 -2.63 0.53
N ASP A 63 1.16 -2.00 0.99
CA ASP A 63 1.21 -0.93 1.99
C ASP A 63 1.75 -1.43 3.33
N ARG A 64 1.34 -2.61 3.77
CA ARG A 64 1.86 -3.25 4.98
C ARG A 64 3.37 -3.48 4.89
N VAL A 65 3.86 -4.03 3.78
CA VAL A 65 5.29 -4.23 3.53
C VAL A 65 6.03 -2.89 3.48
N LYS A 66 5.45 -1.90 2.83
CA LYS A 66 6.02 -0.56 2.71
C LYS A 66 6.17 0.15 4.05
N ARG A 67 5.21 -0.03 4.97
CA ARG A 67 5.23 0.61 6.29
C ARG A 67 6.22 -0.05 7.26
N ALA A 68 6.58 -1.31 7.07
CA ALA A 68 7.44 -2.04 8.00
C ALA A 68 8.79 -1.33 8.28
N PRO A 69 9.55 -0.84 7.29
CA PRO A 69 10.78 -0.09 7.57
C PRO A 69 10.55 1.20 8.35
N ALA A 70 9.46 1.93 8.05
CA ALA A 70 9.11 3.16 8.76
C ALA A 70 8.78 2.88 10.24
N GLN A 71 8.04 1.81 10.53
CA GLN A 71 7.74 1.40 11.90
C GLN A 71 9.02 1.01 12.66
N ASN A 72 9.93 0.30 12.02
CA ASN A 72 11.21 -0.07 12.62
C ASN A 72 12.05 1.17 12.96
N MET A 73 12.03 2.19 12.09
CA MET A 73 12.72 3.47 12.36
C MET A 73 12.09 4.22 13.53
N LEU A 74 10.76 4.25 13.61
CA LEU A 74 10.08 4.87 14.77
C LEU A 74 10.39 4.14 16.07
N ALA A 75 10.39 2.81 16.05
CA ALA A 75 10.76 2.01 17.21
C ALA A 75 12.21 2.23 17.66
N LEU A 76 13.14 2.42 16.71
CA LEU A 76 14.52 2.80 17.01
C LEU A 76 14.58 4.20 17.63
N ALA A 77 13.87 5.16 17.07
CA ALA A 77 13.80 6.53 17.61
C ALA A 77 13.24 6.55 19.02
N ASP A 78 12.19 5.77 19.28
CA ASP A 78 11.60 5.64 20.63
C ASP A 78 12.60 5.13 21.66
N LYS A 79 13.42 4.14 21.28
CA LYS A 79 14.49 3.64 22.16
C LYS A 79 15.56 4.68 22.48
N ILE A 80 15.92 5.52 21.50
CA ILE A 80 16.98 6.53 21.67
C ILE A 80 16.46 7.77 22.40
N LEU A 81 15.24 8.20 22.09
CA LEU A 81 14.65 9.45 22.59
C LEU A 81 13.77 9.27 23.82
N GLY A 82 13.43 8.03 24.17
CA GLY A 82 12.48 7.73 25.26
C GLY A 82 11.04 8.16 24.92
N THR A 83 10.66 8.09 23.66
CA THR A 83 9.32 8.46 23.16
C THR A 83 8.47 7.21 22.86
N ASP A 84 7.21 7.40 22.49
CA ASP A 84 6.28 6.33 22.10
C ASP A 84 5.59 6.68 20.77
N LEU A 85 6.38 7.02 19.76
CA LEU A 85 5.90 7.43 18.46
C LEU A 85 5.42 6.25 17.62
N SER A 86 6.00 5.07 17.83
CA SER A 86 5.67 3.85 17.11
C SER A 86 4.27 3.32 17.41
N ASN A 87 3.74 3.60 18.61
CA ASN A 87 2.40 3.21 19.04
C ASN A 87 1.34 4.30 18.85
N ARG A 88 1.73 5.45 18.31
CA ARG A 88 0.75 6.51 18.08
C ARG A 88 -0.27 6.02 17.04
N PRO A 89 -1.59 6.10 17.35
CA PRO A 89 -2.61 5.82 16.35
C PRO A 89 -2.37 6.70 15.13
N SER A 90 -2.39 6.09 13.94
CA SER A 90 -2.33 6.82 12.68
C SER A 90 -3.44 7.86 12.68
N VAL A 91 -3.07 9.12 12.80
CA VAL A 91 -4.01 10.22 12.58
C VAL A 91 -4.25 10.20 11.08
N ASP A 92 -5.40 9.70 10.66
CA ASP A 92 -5.82 9.81 9.28
C ASP A 92 -5.79 11.28 8.92
N PRO A 93 -5.00 11.70 7.92
CA PRO A 93 -5.06 13.05 7.43
C PRO A 93 -6.34 13.21 6.62
N ASN A 94 -7.50 13.13 7.29
CA ASN A 94 -8.75 13.58 6.72
C ASN A 94 -8.77 15.11 6.81
N PRO A 95 -8.63 15.83 5.71
CA PRO A 95 -8.65 17.30 5.74
C PRO A 95 -9.99 17.88 6.20
N GLY A 96 -10.98 17.04 6.49
CA GLY A 96 -12.28 17.43 7.04
C GLY A 96 -12.42 17.31 8.55
N SER A 97 -11.42 16.83 9.29
CA SER A 97 -11.53 16.62 10.75
C SER A 97 -10.91 17.74 11.59
N CYS A 98 -10.85 18.95 11.09
CA CYS A 98 -10.43 20.10 11.91
C CYS A 98 -11.49 20.58 12.92
N CYS A 99 -12.64 19.91 13.03
CA CYS A 99 -13.73 20.33 13.92
C CYS A 99 -14.36 19.18 14.69
N SER A 100 -13.55 18.39 15.40
CA SER A 100 -14.10 17.44 16.38
C SER A 100 -13.15 17.29 17.55
N THR A 101 -13.00 18.33 18.32
CA THR A 101 -12.66 18.22 19.74
C THR A 101 -13.72 18.97 20.52
N GLU A 102 -14.72 18.22 20.96
CA GLU A 102 -15.55 18.66 22.06
C GLU A 102 -14.64 18.89 23.26
N ARG A 103 -14.32 20.13 23.49
CA ARG A 103 -14.05 20.67 24.80
C ARG A 103 -15.01 21.81 25.00
N GLU A 104 -16.09 21.43 25.65
CA GLU A 104 -16.97 22.33 26.37
C GLU A 104 -16.11 23.20 27.30
N THR A 105 -16.43 24.43 27.25
CA THR A 105 -16.13 25.61 28.09
C THR A 105 -15.14 26.62 27.50
N LEU A 106 -15.75 27.82 27.29
CA LEU A 106 -15.17 29.13 27.01
C LEU A 106 -15.11 29.54 25.53
N LYS A 107 -16.21 30.18 25.10
CA LYS A 107 -16.20 31.12 23.97
C LYS A 107 -15.25 32.28 24.27
N PRO A 108 -14.44 32.68 23.29
CA PRO A 108 -14.61 34.02 22.75
C PRO A 108 -14.79 34.02 21.22
N ALA A 109 -15.45 35.08 20.82
CA ALA A 109 -15.90 35.34 19.45
C ALA A 109 -14.80 35.37 18.40
N GLY A 110 -15.12 34.83 17.21
CA GLY A 110 -14.61 35.31 15.92
C GLY A 110 -13.26 34.76 15.49
N ARG A 111 -13.26 33.54 14.90
CA ARG A 111 -12.36 33.22 13.79
C ARG A 111 -13.10 32.34 12.81
N LYS A 112 -13.38 32.91 11.63
CA LYS A 112 -13.82 32.16 10.47
C LYS A 112 -12.69 31.22 10.08
N CYS A 113 -12.93 29.93 10.08
CA CYS A 113 -12.13 28.95 9.39
C CYS A 113 -12.61 28.85 7.96
N CYS A 114 -11.66 28.93 7.03
CA CYS A 114 -11.80 28.71 5.60
C CYS A 114 -12.37 29.88 4.80
N ASP A 115 -11.45 30.70 4.30
CA ASP A 115 -11.45 31.11 2.89
C ASP A 115 -10.18 30.56 2.26
#